data_40558060db2e0f6aa5ac0d5e9b3b720c
#
_entry.id   40558060db2e0f6aa5ac0d5e9b3b720c
#
_cell.length_a   1.000
_cell.length_b   1.000
_cell.length_c   1.000
_cell.angle_alpha   90.00
_cell.angle_beta   90.00
_cell.angle_gamma   90.00
#
_symmetry.space_group_name_H-M   'P 1'
#
loop_
_entity.id
_entity.type
_entity.pdbx_description
1 polymer ?
#
loop_
_entity_poly.entity_id
_entity_poly.type
_entity_poly.pdbx_seq_one_letter_code
_entity_poly.pdbx_strand_id
1 'polypeptide(L)'
;MNQTLLIETLPVREVLLRESLLGLRFWDEVTGKVVRDGLVVTAYPSKSPLRRIEAVVNSSGVYVLNGLPGLREVEFGNALPTKATFKIEVIDAWRRFQPFLLTRDAPVEGIITSPDAAGASSPSTSPGISLYSTASRAVPEPMAVLRAELREWKSSGDHEGDPARWAVVEARMGGRRIARGVADGRGVVALLFAYPAPVTHTLGSPPEISPPGAESPALRDQQWPIEVSASFDRLNPEPPLPKWPYPPFPRWPALPELSDVLSQSPATLWADTERNEVLTEAVLSFGRELVVASVDRAVNKTRSVLFISAAGSPP
;
A
#
# COMPACT_ATOMS: atom_id res chain seq x y z
N MET A 1 36.31 24.28 -65.95
CA MET A 1 36.39 23.43 -64.73
C MET A 1 35.02 23.37 -64.07
N ASN A 2 34.29 22.29 -64.32
CA ASN A 2 32.96 22.08 -63.70
C ASN A 2 33.17 21.27 -62.42
N GLN A 3 32.95 21.92 -61.26
CA GLN A 3 32.87 21.21 -59.98
C GLN A 3 31.46 20.58 -59.83
N THR A 4 31.41 19.28 -59.93
CA THR A 4 30.21 18.50 -59.56
C THR A 4 30.14 18.44 -58.03
N LEU A 5 29.19 19.18 -57.44
CA LEU A 5 28.85 19.04 -56.01
C LEU A 5 28.16 17.69 -55.82
N LEU A 6 28.87 16.73 -55.20
CA LEU A 6 28.26 15.50 -54.64
C LEU A 6 27.45 15.89 -53.42
N ILE A 7 26.14 16.00 -53.57
CA ILE A 7 25.25 16.06 -52.42
C ILE A 7 25.13 14.65 -51.85
N GLU A 8 25.89 14.41 -50.79
CA GLU A 8 25.72 13.19 -49.94
C GLU A 8 24.36 13.26 -49.29
N THR A 9 23.37 12.53 -49.83
CA THR A 9 22.09 12.31 -49.14
C THR A 9 22.36 11.46 -47.92
N LEU A 10 22.31 12.11 -46.75
CA LEU A 10 22.35 11.40 -45.45
C LEU A 10 21.23 10.37 -45.46
N PRO A 11 21.49 9.11 -45.07
CA PRO A 11 20.46 8.09 -45.00
C PRO A 11 19.36 8.55 -44.07
N VAL A 12 18.14 8.54 -44.55
CA VAL A 12 16.94 8.79 -43.74
C VAL A 12 16.97 7.77 -42.61
N ARG A 13 17.18 8.23 -41.38
CA ARG A 13 17.04 7.37 -40.21
C ARG A 13 15.57 6.98 -40.09
N GLU A 14 15.32 5.68 -40.20
CA GLU A 14 13.98 5.16 -39.92
C GLU A 14 13.67 5.43 -38.46
N VAL A 15 12.62 6.19 -38.20
CA VAL A 15 12.14 6.47 -36.84
C VAL A 15 10.97 5.57 -36.58
N LEU A 16 11.16 4.58 -35.71
CA LEU A 16 10.08 3.75 -35.22
C LEU A 16 9.45 4.45 -34.02
N LEU A 17 8.23 4.96 -34.18
CA LEU A 17 7.42 5.46 -33.07
C LEU A 17 6.64 4.28 -32.47
N ARG A 18 6.74 4.15 -31.16
CA ARG A 18 5.99 3.18 -30.36
C ARG A 18 5.34 3.88 -29.18
N GLU A 19 4.03 3.83 -29.11
CA GLU A 19 3.27 4.40 -28.01
C GLU A 19 3.04 3.37 -26.92
N SER A 20 3.34 3.75 -25.68
CA SER A 20 3.05 2.90 -24.53
C SER A 20 1.60 3.04 -24.12
N LEU A 21 0.87 1.95 -24.15
CA LEU A 21 -0.57 1.91 -23.90
C LEU A 21 -0.94 1.80 -22.41
N LEU A 22 0.05 1.52 -21.55
CA LEU A 22 -0.16 1.37 -20.11
C LEU A 22 1.10 1.72 -19.33
N GLY A 23 1.00 2.75 -18.51
CA GLY A 23 2.06 3.21 -17.61
C GLY A 23 1.56 3.38 -16.17
N LEU A 24 2.33 2.89 -15.19
CA LEU A 24 1.99 2.99 -13.78
C LEU A 24 3.08 3.71 -13.01
N ARG A 25 2.71 4.47 -11.98
CA ARG A 25 3.65 5.08 -11.04
C ARG A 25 3.29 4.67 -9.64
N PHE A 26 4.30 4.24 -8.86
CA PHE A 26 4.12 3.81 -7.48
C PHE A 26 4.75 4.79 -6.51
N TRP A 27 4.12 4.93 -5.35
CA TRP A 27 4.48 5.89 -4.33
C TRP A 27 4.66 5.23 -2.97
N ASP A 28 5.76 5.50 -2.33
CA ASP A 28 6.02 5.11 -0.95
C ASP A 28 5.62 6.25 0.00
N GLU A 29 4.49 6.12 0.67
CA GLU A 29 3.99 7.15 1.60
C GLU A 29 4.94 7.36 2.79
N VAL A 30 5.69 6.33 3.18
CA VAL A 30 6.60 6.38 4.32
C VAL A 30 7.80 7.28 4.04
N THR A 31 8.41 7.13 2.86
CA THR A 31 9.59 7.92 2.48
C THR A 31 9.25 9.17 1.69
N GLY A 32 8.00 9.34 1.25
CA GLY A 32 7.57 10.44 0.40
C GLY A 32 8.24 10.41 -0.99
N LYS A 33 8.50 9.22 -1.55
CA LYS A 33 9.24 9.07 -2.81
C LYS A 33 8.54 8.16 -3.81
N VAL A 34 8.77 8.43 -5.10
CA VAL A 34 8.42 7.51 -6.18
C VAL A 34 9.33 6.29 -6.10
N VAL A 35 8.73 5.09 -6.14
CA VAL A 35 9.45 3.82 -6.14
C VAL A 35 9.88 3.50 -7.56
N ARG A 36 11.20 3.41 -7.79
CA ARG A 36 11.80 3.21 -9.11
C ARG A 36 12.49 1.85 -9.27
N ASP A 37 12.58 1.08 -8.19
CA ASP A 37 13.35 -0.16 -8.13
C ASP A 37 12.72 -1.20 -7.22
N GLY A 38 13.13 -2.44 -7.42
CA GLY A 38 12.71 -3.59 -6.61
C GLY A 38 11.31 -4.10 -6.88
N LEU A 39 10.46 -3.38 -7.62
CA LEU A 39 9.14 -3.89 -7.99
C LEU A 39 9.21 -4.73 -9.27
N VAL A 40 8.61 -5.90 -9.22
CA VAL A 40 8.27 -6.72 -10.37
C VAL A 40 6.80 -6.48 -10.70
N VAL A 41 6.56 -5.81 -11.81
CA VAL A 41 5.22 -5.44 -12.28
C VAL A 41 4.92 -6.25 -13.53
N THR A 42 3.97 -7.16 -13.45
CA THR A 42 3.64 -8.08 -14.53
C THR A 42 2.18 -7.95 -14.93
N ALA A 43 1.91 -7.72 -16.20
CA ALA A 43 0.54 -7.67 -16.74
C ALA A 43 0.21 -8.89 -17.60
N TYR A 44 -1.06 -9.28 -17.57
CA TYR A 44 -1.60 -10.33 -18.45
C TYR A 44 -3.08 -10.05 -18.75
N PRO A 45 -3.56 -10.43 -19.95
CA PRO A 45 -4.98 -10.31 -20.29
C PRO A 45 -5.84 -11.14 -19.33
N SER A 46 -6.92 -10.59 -18.81
CA SER A 46 -7.82 -11.29 -17.88
C SER A 46 -8.35 -12.62 -18.44
N LYS A 47 -8.48 -12.73 -19.78
CA LYS A 47 -8.95 -13.94 -20.47
C LYS A 47 -7.82 -14.92 -20.87
N SER A 48 -6.55 -14.52 -20.75
CA SER A 48 -5.41 -15.33 -21.21
C SER A 48 -4.21 -15.16 -20.28
N PRO A 49 -4.28 -15.69 -19.05
CA PRO A 49 -3.31 -15.41 -17.99
C PRO A 49 -1.89 -15.94 -18.27
N LEU A 50 -1.71 -16.82 -19.26
CA LEU A 50 -0.40 -17.36 -19.63
C LEU A 50 0.46 -16.37 -20.43
N ARG A 51 -0.15 -15.33 -21.02
CA ARG A 51 0.55 -14.31 -21.81
C ARG A 51 0.97 -13.15 -20.92
N ARG A 52 2.04 -13.32 -20.17
CA ARG A 52 2.56 -12.34 -19.23
C ARG A 52 3.58 -11.42 -19.88
N ILE A 53 3.53 -10.14 -19.50
CA ILE A 53 4.51 -9.13 -19.86
C ILE A 53 4.97 -8.44 -18.60
N GLU A 54 6.27 -8.28 -18.46
CA GLU A 54 6.88 -7.54 -17.37
C GLU A 54 7.11 -6.08 -17.80
N ALA A 55 6.82 -5.16 -16.90
CA ALA A 55 7.03 -3.74 -17.11
C ALA A 55 8.50 -3.36 -17.06
N VAL A 56 8.88 -2.35 -17.83
CA VAL A 56 10.19 -1.72 -17.76
C VAL A 56 10.02 -0.36 -17.08
N VAL A 57 10.84 -0.08 -16.07
CA VAL A 57 10.83 1.23 -15.40
C VAL A 57 11.69 2.23 -16.19
N ASN A 58 11.13 3.42 -16.44
CA ASN A 58 11.86 4.51 -17.06
C ASN A 58 12.53 5.43 -16.03
N SER A 59 13.35 6.38 -16.50
CA SER A 59 14.07 7.34 -15.65
C SER A 59 13.15 8.22 -14.78
N SER A 60 11.89 8.40 -15.17
CA SER A 60 10.88 9.14 -14.40
C SER A 60 10.17 8.28 -13.34
N GLY A 61 10.52 7.00 -13.20
CA GLY A 61 9.90 6.07 -12.26
C GLY A 61 8.52 5.58 -12.70
N VAL A 62 8.24 5.60 -14.00
CA VAL A 62 7.03 5.03 -14.58
C VAL A 62 7.35 3.60 -15.04
N TYR A 63 6.55 2.66 -14.60
CA TYR A 63 6.56 1.25 -15.03
C TYR A 63 5.72 1.14 -16.29
N VAL A 64 6.40 0.91 -17.40
CA VAL A 64 5.83 0.94 -18.75
C VAL A 64 5.65 -0.47 -19.25
N LEU A 65 4.45 -0.81 -19.65
CA LEU A 65 4.08 -2.11 -20.19
C LEU A 65 3.96 -2.04 -21.73
N ASN A 66 4.97 -2.56 -22.40
CA ASN A 66 5.03 -2.59 -23.87
C ASN A 66 4.73 -4.00 -24.39
N GLY A 67 4.15 -4.09 -25.61
CA GLY A 67 3.84 -5.36 -26.24
C GLY A 67 2.65 -6.08 -25.63
N LEU A 68 1.67 -5.32 -25.12
CA LEU A 68 0.46 -5.89 -24.52
C LEU A 68 -0.24 -6.84 -25.51
N PRO A 69 -0.53 -8.09 -25.12
CA PRO A 69 -1.15 -9.08 -25.98
C PRO A 69 -2.48 -8.60 -26.55
N GLY A 70 -2.61 -8.63 -27.88
CA GLY A 70 -3.81 -8.18 -28.58
C GLY A 70 -3.86 -6.67 -28.87
N LEU A 71 -2.87 -5.88 -28.42
CA LEU A 71 -2.82 -4.43 -28.64
C LEU A 71 -1.59 -3.97 -29.44
N ARG A 72 -0.83 -4.90 -30.03
CA ARG A 72 0.39 -4.56 -30.76
C ARG A 72 0.16 -3.58 -31.90
N GLU A 73 -0.88 -3.79 -32.70
CA GLU A 73 -1.20 -2.90 -33.85
C GLU A 73 -1.60 -1.49 -33.37
N VAL A 74 -2.26 -1.38 -32.22
CA VAL A 74 -2.59 -0.11 -31.57
C VAL A 74 -1.32 0.60 -31.12
N GLU A 75 -0.36 -0.13 -30.55
CA GLU A 75 0.92 0.36 -30.04
C GLU A 75 1.77 1.03 -31.14
N PHE A 76 1.64 0.57 -32.37
CA PHE A 76 2.33 1.13 -33.53
C PHE A 76 1.45 2.07 -34.40
N GLY A 77 0.26 2.42 -33.92
CA GLY A 77 -0.65 3.31 -34.62
C GLY A 77 -1.33 2.69 -35.88
N ASN A 78 -1.24 1.37 -36.04
CA ASN A 78 -1.76 0.65 -37.21
C ASN A 78 -3.22 0.23 -37.06
N ALA A 79 -3.83 0.39 -35.88
CA ALA A 79 -5.23 0.05 -35.62
C ALA A 79 -5.90 1.08 -34.71
N LEU A 80 -7.23 1.13 -34.79
CA LEU A 80 -8.01 1.90 -33.84
C LEU A 80 -7.90 1.31 -32.43
N PRO A 81 -7.87 2.14 -31.37
CA PRO A 81 -7.76 1.65 -30.00
C PRO A 81 -8.96 0.78 -29.62
N THR A 82 -8.70 -0.48 -29.38
CA THR A 82 -9.66 -1.45 -28.80
C THR A 82 -9.33 -1.64 -27.35
N LYS A 83 -10.29 -1.44 -26.44
CA LYS A 83 -10.06 -1.67 -25.02
C LYS A 83 -9.95 -3.17 -24.70
N ALA A 84 -8.94 -3.52 -23.93
CA ALA A 84 -8.75 -4.86 -23.40
C ALA A 84 -8.39 -4.77 -21.91
N THR A 85 -8.98 -5.65 -21.09
CA THR A 85 -8.78 -5.66 -19.64
C THR A 85 -7.58 -6.53 -19.28
N PHE A 86 -6.67 -5.96 -18.50
CA PHE A 86 -5.45 -6.60 -17.99
C PHE A 86 -5.48 -6.69 -16.49
N LYS A 87 -4.96 -7.80 -15.97
CA LYS A 87 -4.60 -7.95 -14.56
C LYS A 87 -3.11 -7.66 -14.43
N ILE A 88 -2.75 -6.86 -13.42
CA ILE A 88 -1.40 -6.39 -13.17
C ILE A 88 -1.00 -6.84 -11.78
N GLU A 89 -0.05 -7.78 -11.69
CA GLU A 89 0.56 -8.20 -10.43
C GLU A 89 1.68 -7.23 -10.07
N VAL A 90 1.69 -6.75 -8.83
CA VAL A 90 2.73 -5.90 -8.27
C VAL A 90 3.36 -6.60 -7.08
N ILE A 91 4.63 -6.95 -7.20
CA ILE A 91 5.39 -7.68 -6.17
C ILE A 91 6.71 -6.95 -5.92
N ASP A 92 7.04 -6.68 -4.67
CA ASP A 92 8.35 -6.14 -4.31
C ASP A 92 9.36 -7.28 -4.05
N ALA A 93 10.39 -7.39 -4.88
CA ALA A 93 11.45 -8.38 -4.74
C ALA A 93 12.23 -8.22 -3.41
N TRP A 94 12.25 -7.01 -2.85
CA TRP A 94 12.90 -6.71 -1.58
C TRP A 94 11.98 -6.82 -0.37
N ARG A 95 10.72 -7.21 -0.58
CA ARG A 95 9.71 -7.42 0.47
C ARG A 95 9.45 -6.21 1.37
N ARG A 96 9.63 -5.00 0.84
CA ARG A 96 9.30 -3.76 1.55
C ARG A 96 7.81 -3.51 1.59
N PHE A 97 7.11 -3.91 0.51
CA PHE A 97 5.71 -3.61 0.29
C PHE A 97 4.87 -4.87 0.12
N GLN A 98 3.61 -4.78 0.55
CA GLN A 98 2.60 -5.83 0.36
C GLN A 98 2.35 -6.02 -1.14
N PRO A 99 2.31 -7.27 -1.61
CA PRO A 99 1.96 -7.56 -3.00
C PRO A 99 0.44 -7.47 -3.21
N PHE A 100 0.04 -7.04 -4.41
CA PHE A 100 -1.37 -6.89 -4.77
C PHE A 100 -1.59 -7.02 -6.27
N LEU A 101 -2.88 -7.08 -6.66
CA LEU A 101 -3.36 -7.02 -8.04
C LEU A 101 -3.99 -5.66 -8.33
N LEU A 102 -3.94 -5.28 -9.61
CA LEU A 102 -4.73 -4.19 -10.19
C LEU A 102 -5.40 -4.70 -11.46
N THR A 103 -6.66 -4.37 -11.65
CA THR A 103 -7.36 -4.61 -12.93
C THR A 103 -7.51 -3.31 -13.68
N ARG A 104 -7.03 -3.25 -14.94
CA ARG A 104 -7.05 -2.06 -15.78
C ARG A 104 -7.39 -2.38 -17.21
N ASP A 105 -8.12 -1.47 -17.85
CA ASP A 105 -8.31 -1.47 -19.28
C ASP A 105 -7.14 -0.74 -19.94
N ALA A 106 -6.66 -1.24 -21.06
CA ALA A 106 -5.69 -0.57 -21.92
C ALA A 106 -6.28 -0.44 -23.33
N PRO A 107 -5.96 0.59 -24.11
CA PRO A 107 -5.04 1.69 -23.79
C PRO A 107 -5.61 2.67 -22.75
N VAL A 108 -4.70 3.32 -22.03
CA VAL A 108 -5.01 4.36 -21.03
C VAL A 108 -4.33 5.67 -21.44
N GLU A 109 -5.07 6.75 -21.42
CA GLU A 109 -4.49 8.07 -21.58
C GLU A 109 -3.75 8.49 -20.30
N GLY A 110 -2.44 8.77 -20.44
CA GLY A 110 -1.60 9.22 -19.35
C GLY A 110 -1.04 8.10 -18.46
N ILE A 111 -0.71 8.45 -17.22
CA ILE A 111 -0.08 7.56 -16.22
C ILE A 111 -1.08 7.24 -15.13
N ILE A 112 -1.22 5.96 -14.79
CA ILE A 112 -2.05 5.52 -13.67
C ILE A 112 -1.34 5.83 -12.36
N THR A 113 -1.98 6.64 -11.53
CA THR A 113 -1.50 7.07 -10.20
C THR A 113 -2.47 6.71 -9.06
N SER A 114 -3.60 6.08 -9.38
CA SER A 114 -4.63 5.66 -8.41
C SER A 114 -4.98 4.19 -8.60
N PRO A 115 -5.34 3.47 -7.53
CA PRO A 115 -5.82 2.09 -7.60
C PRO A 115 -7.28 2.00 -8.10
N ASP A 116 -7.99 3.11 -8.22
CA ASP A 116 -9.40 3.08 -8.63
C ASP A 116 -9.53 2.73 -10.12
N ALA A 117 -10.57 1.97 -10.45
CA ALA A 117 -10.90 1.63 -11.82
C ALA A 117 -11.23 2.89 -12.65
N ALA A 118 -11.04 2.78 -13.93
CA ALA A 118 -11.26 3.83 -14.91
C ALA A 118 -12.60 4.57 -14.69
N GLY A 119 -12.55 5.88 -14.51
CA GLY A 119 -13.73 6.73 -14.45
C GLY A 119 -13.71 7.85 -13.44
N ALA A 120 -12.81 7.84 -12.47
CA ALA A 120 -12.62 9.00 -11.62
C ALA A 120 -11.92 10.10 -12.43
N SER A 121 -12.72 10.93 -13.08
CA SER A 121 -12.30 12.16 -13.79
C SER A 121 -11.76 13.23 -12.85
N SER A 122 -11.58 12.93 -11.57
CA SER A 122 -10.86 13.79 -10.64
C SER A 122 -9.37 13.55 -10.81
N PRO A 123 -8.58 14.58 -11.11
CA PRO A 123 -7.14 14.45 -11.12
C PRO A 123 -6.71 13.94 -9.74
N SER A 124 -6.25 12.70 -9.68
CA SER A 124 -5.66 12.16 -8.47
C SER A 124 -4.50 13.07 -8.08
N THR A 125 -4.61 13.74 -6.94
CA THR A 125 -3.51 14.53 -6.37
C THR A 125 -2.38 13.64 -5.86
N SER A 126 -2.57 12.32 -5.90
CA SER A 126 -1.55 11.35 -5.52
C SER A 126 -0.42 11.31 -6.55
N PRO A 127 0.84 11.38 -6.12
CA PRO A 127 1.99 11.29 -7.01
C PRO A 127 2.16 9.89 -7.62
N GLY A 128 1.44 8.88 -7.13
CA GLY A 128 1.46 7.50 -7.60
C GLY A 128 0.51 6.60 -6.82
N ILE A 129 0.41 5.33 -7.24
CA ILE A 129 -0.32 4.28 -6.51
C ILE A 129 0.43 4.01 -5.21
N SER A 130 -0.24 4.20 -4.07
CA SER A 130 0.34 4.01 -2.74
C SER A 130 0.73 2.55 -2.51
N LEU A 131 1.94 2.34 -2.00
CA LEU A 131 2.46 1.04 -1.59
C LEU A 131 2.41 0.93 -0.06
N TYR A 132 1.90 -0.19 0.42
CA TYR A 132 1.73 -0.46 1.85
C TYR A 132 2.86 -1.32 2.38
N SER A 133 3.46 -0.90 3.50
CA SER A 133 4.60 -1.59 4.10
C SER A 133 4.26 -3.02 4.54
N THR A 134 5.19 -3.95 4.30
CA THR A 134 5.13 -5.27 4.95
C THR A 134 5.49 -5.14 6.43
N ALA A 135 5.05 -6.11 7.24
CA ALA A 135 5.43 -6.17 8.64
C ALA A 135 6.94 -6.36 8.86
N SER A 136 7.64 -6.89 7.88
CA SER A 136 9.09 -7.14 7.92
C SER A 136 9.93 -5.99 7.36
N ARG A 137 9.31 -4.91 6.90
CA ARG A 137 10.03 -3.75 6.36
C ARG A 137 10.93 -3.13 7.45
N ALA A 138 12.20 -2.90 7.10
CA ALA A 138 13.10 -2.15 7.96
C ALA A 138 12.56 -0.73 8.17
N VAL A 139 12.59 -0.29 9.42
CA VAL A 139 12.10 1.04 9.82
C VAL A 139 13.20 2.07 9.56
N PRO A 140 12.97 3.08 8.70
CA PRO A 140 13.91 4.19 8.55
C PRO A 140 14.00 5.01 9.85
N GLU A 141 15.17 5.41 10.26
CA GLU A 141 15.33 6.37 11.36
C GLU A 141 15.10 7.81 10.86
N PRO A 142 14.48 8.69 11.65
CA PRO A 142 13.75 8.49 12.92
C PRO A 142 12.24 8.34 12.67
N MET A 143 11.74 7.11 12.62
CA MET A 143 10.33 6.86 12.39
C MET A 143 9.69 6.07 13.54
N ALA A 144 8.44 6.36 13.81
CA ALA A 144 7.59 5.58 14.68
C ALA A 144 7.02 4.38 13.92
N VAL A 145 6.75 3.32 14.67
CA VAL A 145 6.12 2.10 14.16
C VAL A 145 4.95 1.71 15.04
N LEU A 146 3.81 1.43 14.42
CA LEU A 146 2.69 0.74 15.04
C LEU A 146 2.60 -0.65 14.42
N ARG A 147 2.53 -1.70 15.24
CA ARG A 147 2.31 -3.08 14.79
C ARG A 147 1.12 -3.70 15.48
N ALA A 148 0.41 -4.56 14.74
CA ALA A 148 -0.64 -5.40 15.27
C ALA A 148 -0.69 -6.72 14.49
N GLU A 149 -1.12 -7.79 15.16
CA GLU A 149 -1.58 -9.03 14.53
C GLU A 149 -3.10 -9.08 14.68
N LEU A 150 -3.82 -8.93 13.57
CA LEU A 150 -5.27 -8.84 13.54
C LEU A 150 -5.90 -10.22 13.38
N ARG A 151 -6.83 -10.57 14.26
CA ARG A 151 -7.60 -11.81 14.21
C ARG A 151 -9.09 -11.52 14.26
N GLU A 152 -9.84 -12.22 13.40
CA GLU A 152 -11.29 -12.17 13.51
C GLU A 152 -11.73 -12.82 14.81
N TRP A 153 -12.60 -12.15 15.52
CA TRP A 153 -13.19 -12.75 16.69
C TRP A 153 -14.18 -13.84 16.27
N LYS A 154 -14.15 -15.00 16.94
CA LYS A 154 -15.11 -16.10 16.77
C LYS A 154 -15.83 -16.42 18.08
N SER A 155 -17.14 -16.58 18.01
CA SER A 155 -18.01 -16.89 19.18
C SER A 155 -17.81 -18.28 19.76
N SER A 156 -17.17 -19.20 19.06
CA SER A 156 -17.07 -20.62 19.42
C SER A 156 -15.74 -20.97 20.12
N GLY A 157 -15.49 -20.41 21.31
CA GLY A 157 -14.44 -20.93 22.21
C GLY A 157 -13.00 -21.01 21.69
N ASP A 158 -12.78 -20.84 20.42
CA ASP A 158 -11.49 -20.88 19.77
C ASP A 158 -10.87 -19.48 19.84
N HIS A 159 -10.05 -19.27 20.88
CA HIS A 159 -9.48 -17.95 21.22
C HIS A 159 -8.49 -17.40 20.19
N GLU A 160 -8.20 -18.14 19.12
CA GLU A 160 -7.21 -17.70 18.15
C GLU A 160 -7.81 -17.07 16.89
N GLY A 161 -9.10 -17.19 16.61
CA GLY A 161 -9.74 -16.57 15.43
C GLY A 161 -8.97 -16.75 14.11
N ASP A 162 -9.60 -16.55 12.98
CA ASP A 162 -8.89 -16.53 11.70
C ASP A 162 -8.09 -15.23 11.53
N PRO A 163 -6.95 -15.24 10.82
CA PRO A 163 -6.27 -14.00 10.45
C PRO A 163 -7.18 -13.05 9.69
N ALA A 164 -7.29 -11.80 10.13
CA ALA A 164 -7.98 -10.74 9.40
C ALA A 164 -7.11 -10.28 8.21
N ARG A 165 -7.05 -11.12 7.19
CA ARG A 165 -6.22 -10.93 6.00
C ARG A 165 -6.64 -9.68 5.26
N TRP A 166 -5.67 -8.88 4.85
CA TRP A 166 -5.85 -7.69 4.01
C TRP A 166 -6.66 -6.57 4.70
N ALA A 167 -6.94 -6.67 6.00
CA ALA A 167 -7.53 -5.59 6.76
C ALA A 167 -6.70 -4.32 6.60
N VAL A 168 -7.38 -3.18 6.43
CA VAL A 168 -6.75 -1.87 6.36
C VAL A 168 -6.77 -1.25 7.75
N VAL A 169 -5.62 -0.77 8.22
CA VAL A 169 -5.50 -0.05 9.49
C VAL A 169 -5.03 1.37 9.22
N GLU A 170 -5.67 2.33 9.87
CA GLU A 170 -5.30 3.74 9.82
C GLU A 170 -4.90 4.21 11.22
N ALA A 171 -3.82 4.98 11.28
CA ALA A 171 -3.43 5.75 12.44
C ALA A 171 -3.72 7.22 12.18
N ARG A 172 -4.37 7.89 13.16
CA ARG A 172 -4.72 9.30 13.10
C ARG A 172 -4.24 10.02 14.37
N MET A 173 -4.02 11.30 14.25
CA MET A 173 -3.71 12.18 15.37
C MET A 173 -4.43 13.50 15.15
N GLY A 174 -5.26 13.89 16.12
CA GLY A 174 -6.10 15.10 16.02
C GLY A 174 -7.00 15.06 14.78
N GLY A 175 -7.58 13.89 14.46
CA GLY A 175 -8.44 13.68 13.30
C GLY A 175 -7.71 13.57 11.95
N ARG A 176 -6.40 13.89 11.88
CA ARG A 176 -5.60 13.78 10.64
C ARG A 176 -4.98 12.40 10.52
N ARG A 177 -5.17 11.74 9.38
CA ARG A 177 -4.47 10.49 9.07
C ARG A 177 -2.96 10.72 8.95
N ILE A 178 -2.17 9.99 9.75
CA ILE A 178 -0.70 10.03 9.76
C ILE A 178 -0.08 8.81 9.12
N ALA A 179 -0.80 7.67 9.12
CA ALA A 179 -0.37 6.46 8.41
C ALA A 179 -1.55 5.59 8.01
N ARG A 180 -1.33 4.74 7.01
CA ARG A 180 -2.23 3.66 6.59
C ARG A 180 -1.40 2.42 6.28
N GLY A 181 -1.87 1.25 6.72
CA GLY A 181 -1.24 -0.03 6.47
C GLY A 181 -2.27 -1.07 6.03
N VAL A 182 -1.80 -2.11 5.36
CA VAL A 182 -2.59 -3.28 4.95
C VAL A 182 -1.99 -4.50 5.61
N ALA A 183 -2.82 -5.30 6.29
CA ALA A 183 -2.40 -6.55 6.90
C ALA A 183 -1.99 -7.57 5.82
N ASP A 184 -1.02 -8.41 6.12
CA ASP A 184 -0.61 -9.50 5.25
C ASP A 184 -1.60 -10.68 5.30
N GLY A 185 -1.31 -11.77 4.57
CA GLY A 185 -2.12 -12.99 4.57
C GLY A 185 -2.17 -13.72 5.92
N ARG A 186 -1.41 -13.27 6.93
CA ARG A 186 -1.43 -13.77 8.31
C ARG A 186 -2.11 -12.81 9.28
N GLY A 187 -2.61 -11.67 8.78
CA GLY A 187 -3.22 -10.64 9.59
C GLY A 187 -2.23 -9.68 10.24
N VAL A 188 -0.93 -9.74 9.90
CA VAL A 188 0.07 -8.88 10.50
C VAL A 188 0.19 -7.58 9.72
N VAL A 189 0.14 -6.45 10.43
CA VAL A 189 0.25 -5.11 9.85
C VAL A 189 1.35 -4.30 10.55
N ALA A 190 2.03 -3.44 9.77
CA ALA A 190 2.93 -2.42 10.29
C ALA A 190 2.63 -1.08 9.63
N LEU A 191 2.45 -0.05 10.44
CA LEU A 191 2.32 1.34 10.01
C LEU A 191 3.59 2.08 10.41
N LEU A 192 4.26 2.69 9.43
CA LEU A 192 5.46 3.47 9.63
C LEU A 192 5.11 4.94 9.36
N PHE A 193 5.49 5.83 10.26
CA PHE A 193 5.22 7.26 10.13
C PHE A 193 6.24 8.11 10.90
N ALA A 194 6.38 9.37 10.51
CA ALA A 194 7.22 10.29 11.26
C ALA A 194 6.65 10.52 12.66
N TYR A 195 7.54 10.62 13.67
CA TYR A 195 7.06 11.03 15.00
C TYR A 195 6.31 12.34 14.90
N PRO A 196 5.21 12.48 15.66
CA PRO A 196 4.55 13.76 15.80
C PRO A 196 5.50 14.83 16.36
N ALA A 197 5.18 16.10 16.12
CA ALA A 197 5.96 17.18 16.71
C ALA A 197 6.00 17.02 18.24
N PRO A 198 7.15 17.28 18.89
CA PRO A 198 7.23 17.26 20.33
C PRO A 198 6.19 18.18 20.96
N VAL A 199 5.56 17.74 22.03
CA VAL A 199 4.68 18.60 22.83
C VAL A 199 5.57 19.62 23.53
N THR A 200 5.67 20.80 22.94
CA THR A 200 6.27 21.95 23.60
C THR A 200 5.17 22.63 24.39
N HIS A 201 5.38 22.85 25.65
CA HIS A 201 4.55 23.83 26.36
C HIS A 201 4.78 25.18 25.67
N THR A 202 3.82 25.61 24.87
CA THR A 202 3.83 26.97 24.31
C THR A 202 3.87 27.90 25.51
N LEU A 203 4.98 28.58 25.70
CA LEU A 203 5.06 29.78 26.51
C LEU A 203 4.13 30.79 25.82
N GLY A 204 2.84 30.65 26.10
CA GLY A 204 1.81 31.59 25.64
C GLY A 204 1.87 32.82 26.48
N SER A 205 2.28 33.90 25.83
CA SER A 205 1.97 35.32 26.15
C SER A 205 1.81 35.73 27.59
N PRO A 206 2.18 36.88 27.89
CA PRO A 206 3.41 37.55 28.29
C PRO A 206 3.94 37.06 29.64
N PRO A 207 5.05 37.54 30.18
CA PRO A 207 5.78 36.89 31.28
C PRO A 207 5.04 37.06 32.61
N GLU A 208 3.97 36.37 32.82
CA GLU A 208 3.48 36.05 34.15
C GLU A 208 4.18 34.76 34.56
N ILE A 209 5.15 34.97 35.42
CA ILE A 209 5.86 34.05 36.30
C ILE A 209 5.40 32.60 36.16
N SER A 210 5.97 31.89 35.18
CA SER A 210 5.90 30.42 35.19
C SER A 210 6.58 29.93 36.45
N PRO A 211 5.98 29.04 37.23
CA PRO A 211 6.66 28.46 38.38
C PRO A 211 7.98 27.86 37.90
N PRO A 212 9.10 28.10 38.62
CA PRO A 212 10.39 27.54 38.26
C PRO A 212 10.27 26.01 38.32
N GLY A 213 10.33 25.34 37.16
CA GLY A 213 10.27 23.90 37.07
C GLY A 213 9.38 23.31 35.97
N ALA A 214 8.65 24.11 35.20
CA ALA A 214 7.93 23.60 34.01
C ALA A 214 8.90 23.39 32.82
N GLU A 215 9.86 22.49 32.99
CA GLU A 215 10.68 22.05 31.88
C GLU A 215 9.81 21.26 30.89
N SER A 216 9.93 21.55 29.62
CA SER A 216 9.30 20.70 28.59
C SER A 216 9.79 19.27 28.79
N PRO A 217 8.88 18.25 28.77
CA PRO A 217 9.28 16.88 29.01
C PRO A 217 10.40 16.49 28.02
N ALA A 218 11.41 15.78 28.53
CA ALA A 218 12.50 15.30 27.70
C ALA A 218 11.93 14.47 26.55
N LEU A 219 12.58 14.48 25.37
CA LEU A 219 12.07 13.79 24.19
C LEU A 219 11.73 12.32 24.47
N ARG A 220 12.54 11.65 25.29
CA ARG A 220 12.33 10.25 25.71
C ARG A 220 11.04 10.01 26.51
N ASP A 221 10.51 11.07 27.14
CA ASP A 221 9.33 11.01 28.00
C ASP A 221 8.07 11.49 27.26
N GLN A 222 8.22 11.86 25.99
CA GLN A 222 7.12 12.29 25.13
C GLN A 222 6.18 11.12 24.81
N GLN A 223 4.88 11.39 24.90
CA GLN A 223 3.82 10.46 24.57
C GLN A 223 2.76 11.15 23.72
N TRP A 224 2.20 10.42 22.75
CA TRP A 224 1.17 10.93 21.87
C TRP A 224 -0.01 9.95 21.80
N PRO A 225 -1.24 10.42 21.98
CA PRO A 225 -2.43 9.64 21.72
C PRO A 225 -2.56 9.43 20.21
N ILE A 226 -2.67 8.19 19.78
CA ILE A 226 -2.85 7.78 18.39
C ILE A 226 -4.21 7.12 18.26
N GLU A 227 -5.12 7.75 17.54
CA GLU A 227 -6.40 7.16 17.17
C GLU A 227 -6.14 6.02 16.17
N VAL A 228 -6.70 4.83 16.43
CA VAL A 228 -6.56 3.64 15.58
C VAL A 228 -7.92 3.22 15.08
N SER A 229 -8.05 3.04 13.78
CA SER A 229 -9.27 2.54 13.14
C SER A 229 -8.93 1.48 12.10
N ALA A 230 -9.90 0.62 11.76
CA ALA A 230 -9.71 -0.41 10.77
C ALA A 230 -10.91 -0.51 9.82
N SER A 231 -10.65 -1.08 8.64
CA SER A 231 -11.67 -1.57 7.71
C SER A 231 -11.37 -3.03 7.39
N PHE A 232 -12.40 -3.86 7.36
CA PHE A 232 -12.23 -5.27 7.14
C PHE A 232 -13.47 -5.93 6.55
N ASP A 233 -13.28 -6.59 5.41
CA ASP A 233 -14.21 -7.53 4.80
C ASP A 233 -13.46 -8.82 4.45
N ARG A 234 -14.13 -9.95 4.46
CA ARG A 234 -13.52 -11.22 4.03
C ARG A 234 -13.36 -11.24 2.52
N LEU A 235 -12.19 -10.85 2.05
CA LEU A 235 -11.85 -10.90 0.64
C LEU A 235 -11.54 -12.33 0.19
N ASN A 236 -11.98 -12.68 -1.03
CA ASN A 236 -11.59 -13.92 -1.72
C ASN A 236 -10.51 -13.60 -2.76
N PRO A 237 -9.23 -13.55 -2.36
CA PRO A 237 -8.17 -13.22 -3.28
C PRO A 237 -8.00 -14.32 -4.33
N GLU A 238 -7.71 -13.92 -5.56
CA GLU A 238 -7.47 -14.88 -6.62
C GLU A 238 -6.21 -15.70 -6.34
N PRO A 239 -6.26 -17.02 -6.57
CA PRO A 239 -5.07 -17.84 -6.45
C PRO A 239 -4.03 -17.38 -7.48
N PRO A 240 -2.73 -17.37 -7.12
CA PRO A 240 -1.68 -17.00 -8.04
C PRO A 240 -1.65 -17.96 -9.21
N LEU A 241 -1.49 -17.40 -10.40
CA LEU A 241 -1.37 -18.21 -11.60
C LEU A 241 -0.07 -19.02 -11.60
N PRO A 242 -0.09 -20.28 -12.07
CA PRO A 242 1.13 -21.06 -12.17
C PRO A 242 2.12 -20.36 -13.11
N LYS A 243 3.33 -20.09 -12.63
CA LYS A 243 4.44 -19.66 -13.48
C LYS A 243 5.01 -20.91 -14.19
N TRP A 244 5.04 -20.91 -15.50
CA TRP A 244 5.68 -21.96 -16.32
C TRP A 244 7.05 -21.48 -16.83
N PRO A 245 8.10 -22.32 -16.91
CA PRO A 245 8.19 -23.75 -16.59
C PRO A 245 8.55 -24.00 -15.12
N TYR A 246 8.10 -25.14 -14.61
CA TYR A 246 8.39 -25.61 -13.27
C TYR A 246 9.88 -25.62 -12.91
N PRO A 247 10.24 -25.16 -11.67
CA PRO A 247 10.31 -26.00 -10.50
C PRO A 247 9.43 -25.45 -9.37
N PRO A 248 9.31 -26.13 -8.21
CA PRO A 248 8.38 -25.75 -7.16
C PRO A 248 8.82 -24.44 -6.49
N PHE A 249 8.45 -23.32 -7.11
CA PHE A 249 8.54 -22.05 -6.41
C PHE A 249 7.54 -22.07 -5.24
N PRO A 250 7.88 -21.45 -4.11
CA PRO A 250 6.93 -21.28 -3.03
C PRO A 250 5.65 -20.69 -3.64
N ARG A 251 4.50 -21.32 -3.35
CA ARG A 251 3.20 -20.81 -3.78
C ARG A 251 3.12 -19.38 -3.27
N TRP A 252 3.12 -18.42 -4.18
CA TRP A 252 2.81 -17.05 -3.79
C TRP A 252 1.43 -17.07 -3.15
N PRO A 253 1.24 -16.40 -2.02
CA PRO A 253 -0.10 -16.26 -1.46
C PRO A 253 -1.01 -15.65 -2.51
N ALA A 254 -2.28 -16.00 -2.47
CA ALA A 254 -3.29 -15.35 -3.31
C ALA A 254 -3.21 -13.83 -3.10
N LEU A 255 -3.22 -13.07 -4.22
CA LEU A 255 -3.07 -11.62 -4.18
C LEU A 255 -4.46 -10.96 -4.18
N PRO A 256 -4.72 -10.02 -3.29
CA PRO A 256 -5.96 -9.26 -3.31
C PRO A 256 -5.93 -8.21 -4.42
N GLU A 257 -7.09 -7.87 -4.97
CA GLU A 257 -7.26 -6.67 -5.78
C GLU A 257 -7.17 -5.43 -4.89
N LEU A 258 -6.31 -4.48 -5.24
CA LEU A 258 -6.04 -3.32 -4.37
C LEU A 258 -7.28 -2.44 -4.17
N SER A 259 -8.12 -2.28 -5.19
CA SER A 259 -9.38 -1.54 -5.08
C SER A 259 -10.31 -2.16 -4.04
N ASP A 260 -10.42 -3.50 -4.02
CA ASP A 260 -11.26 -4.21 -3.05
C ASP A 260 -10.72 -4.04 -1.63
N VAL A 261 -9.38 -4.13 -1.47
CA VAL A 261 -8.72 -3.87 -0.18
C VAL A 261 -9.04 -2.48 0.35
N LEU A 262 -8.99 -1.46 -0.50
CA LEU A 262 -9.18 -0.08 -0.09
C LEU A 262 -10.64 0.34 0.08
N SER A 263 -11.58 -0.43 -0.46
CA SER A 263 -13.02 -0.20 -0.36
C SER A 263 -13.72 -0.98 0.75
N GLN A 264 -12.95 -1.70 1.58
CA GLN A 264 -13.51 -2.48 2.69
C GLN A 264 -14.32 -1.63 3.67
N SER A 265 -15.33 -2.24 4.26
CA SER A 265 -16.23 -1.61 5.23
C SER A 265 -15.49 -1.29 6.55
N PRO A 266 -15.87 -0.22 7.27
CA PRO A 266 -15.36 0.03 8.61
C PRO A 266 -15.52 -1.18 9.52
N ALA A 267 -14.55 -1.44 10.38
CA ALA A 267 -14.54 -2.57 11.30
C ALA A 267 -14.25 -2.10 12.73
N THR A 268 -14.67 -2.87 13.71
CA THR A 268 -14.44 -2.59 15.12
C THR A 268 -13.20 -3.31 15.61
N LEU A 269 -12.27 -2.56 16.22
CA LEU A 269 -11.13 -3.10 16.96
C LEU A 269 -11.50 -3.24 18.43
N TRP A 270 -11.09 -4.33 19.08
CA TRP A 270 -11.48 -4.64 20.45
C TRP A 270 -10.29 -4.53 21.39
N ALA A 271 -10.42 -3.68 22.43
CA ALA A 271 -9.39 -3.51 23.46
C ALA A 271 -9.26 -4.74 24.35
N ASP A 272 -10.33 -5.52 24.47
CA ASP A 272 -10.34 -6.76 25.28
C ASP A 272 -10.81 -7.98 24.47
N THR A 273 -10.52 -9.17 24.99
CA THR A 273 -10.87 -10.44 24.36
C THR A 273 -12.37 -10.76 24.45
N GLU A 274 -13.11 -10.14 25.37
CA GLU A 274 -14.53 -10.33 25.61
C GLU A 274 -15.40 -9.37 24.81
N ARG A 275 -14.79 -8.43 24.08
CA ARG A 275 -15.45 -7.40 23.27
C ARG A 275 -16.35 -6.44 24.06
N ASN A 276 -15.96 -6.13 25.26
CA ASN A 276 -16.68 -5.16 26.08
C ASN A 276 -16.24 -3.72 25.80
N GLU A 277 -15.01 -3.56 25.29
CA GLU A 277 -14.42 -2.24 25.07
C GLU A 277 -13.84 -2.14 23.66
N VAL A 278 -14.25 -1.07 22.96
CA VAL A 278 -13.72 -0.75 21.62
C VAL A 278 -12.38 -0.04 21.77
N LEU A 279 -11.39 -0.50 21.01
CA LEU A 279 -10.11 0.18 20.91
C LEU A 279 -10.25 1.35 19.92
N THR A 280 -10.12 2.56 20.41
CA THR A 280 -10.14 3.78 19.60
C THR A 280 -8.82 4.53 19.63
N GLU A 281 -8.02 4.32 20.67
CA GLU A 281 -6.79 5.05 20.91
C GLU A 281 -5.72 4.16 21.55
N ALA A 282 -4.46 4.43 21.22
CA ALA A 282 -3.28 3.83 21.82
C ALA A 282 -2.20 4.89 22.05
N VAL A 283 -1.33 4.71 23.05
CA VAL A 283 -0.32 5.70 23.42
C VAL A 283 1.03 5.34 22.81
N LEU A 284 1.49 6.19 21.88
CA LEU A 284 2.83 6.11 21.30
C LEU A 284 3.85 6.78 22.23
N SER A 285 4.92 6.08 22.59
CA SER A 285 6.06 6.65 23.33
C SER A 285 7.24 6.86 22.38
N PHE A 286 8.01 7.93 22.57
CA PHE A 286 9.20 8.19 21.76
C PHE A 286 10.23 7.06 21.87
N GLY A 287 10.79 6.66 20.74
CA GLY A 287 11.84 5.62 20.65
C GLY A 287 11.35 4.21 20.93
N ARG A 288 10.04 4.01 21.09
CA ARG A 288 9.45 2.69 21.31
C ARG A 288 8.49 2.32 20.19
N GLU A 289 8.48 1.05 19.84
CA GLU A 289 7.47 0.49 18.95
C GLU A 289 6.13 0.44 19.68
N LEU A 290 5.06 0.89 19.03
CA LEU A 290 3.70 0.77 19.52
C LEU A 290 3.12 -0.56 19.07
N VAL A 291 3.06 -1.54 19.98
CA VAL A 291 2.37 -2.81 19.74
C VAL A 291 0.95 -2.69 20.26
N VAL A 292 -0.02 -2.83 19.36
CA VAL A 292 -1.44 -2.78 19.70
C VAL A 292 -2.01 -4.18 19.76
N ALA A 293 -2.59 -4.54 20.90
CA ALA A 293 -3.12 -5.88 21.15
C ALA A 293 -4.27 -5.84 22.16
N SER A 294 -5.16 -6.82 22.10
CA SER A 294 -6.28 -6.97 23.04
C SER A 294 -5.79 -7.52 24.40
N VAL A 295 -6.45 -7.10 25.47
CA VAL A 295 -6.17 -7.55 26.83
C VAL A 295 -7.18 -8.61 27.25
N ASP A 296 -6.70 -9.72 27.76
CA ASP A 296 -7.53 -10.73 28.43
C ASP A 296 -7.75 -10.28 29.89
N ARG A 297 -8.92 -9.76 30.18
CA ARG A 297 -9.23 -9.21 31.51
C ARG A 297 -9.38 -10.28 32.58
N ALA A 298 -9.78 -11.50 32.18
CA ALA A 298 -9.94 -12.59 33.14
C ALA A 298 -8.63 -13.00 33.81
N VAL A 299 -7.53 -12.92 33.05
CA VAL A 299 -6.18 -13.25 33.56
C VAL A 299 -5.26 -12.02 33.62
N ASN A 300 -5.79 -10.84 33.35
CA ASN A 300 -5.07 -9.56 33.28
C ASN A 300 -3.76 -9.65 32.45
N LYS A 301 -3.86 -10.24 31.25
CA LYS A 301 -2.72 -10.48 30.38
C LYS A 301 -2.98 -9.89 28.98
N THR A 302 -2.04 -9.10 28.49
CA THR A 302 -2.05 -8.66 27.08
C THR A 302 -1.82 -9.87 26.18
N ARG A 303 -2.69 -10.06 25.20
CA ARG A 303 -2.52 -11.06 24.15
C ARG A 303 -1.48 -10.59 23.14
N SER A 304 -1.03 -11.48 22.27
CA SER A 304 -0.19 -11.11 21.13
C SER A 304 -1.01 -10.60 19.93
N VAL A 305 -2.34 -10.67 20.00
CA VAL A 305 -3.26 -10.40 18.90
C VAL A 305 -4.25 -9.29 19.26
N LEU A 306 -4.69 -8.56 18.25
CA LEU A 306 -5.75 -7.58 18.32
C LEU A 306 -6.99 -8.14 17.62
N PHE A 307 -8.10 -8.26 18.35
CA PHE A 307 -9.34 -8.77 17.78
C PHE A 307 -10.07 -7.70 16.97
N ILE A 308 -10.60 -8.13 15.83
CA ILE A 308 -11.37 -7.30 14.90
C ILE A 308 -12.68 -8.00 14.55
N SER A 309 -13.73 -7.21 14.34
CA SER A 309 -15.01 -7.69 13.78
C SER A 309 -15.51 -6.75 12.70
N ALA A 310 -16.11 -7.29 11.65
CA ALA A 310 -16.77 -6.51 10.61
C ALA A 310 -17.87 -5.63 11.22
N ALA A 311 -18.16 -4.49 10.60
CA ALA A 311 -19.20 -3.59 11.04
C ALA A 311 -20.58 -4.33 11.11
N GLY A 312 -21.31 -4.10 12.19
CA GLY A 312 -22.63 -4.72 12.40
C GLY A 312 -22.60 -6.18 12.87
N SER A 313 -21.42 -6.78 13.09
CA SER A 313 -21.37 -8.06 13.80
C SER A 313 -21.83 -7.86 15.24
N PRO A 314 -22.85 -8.60 15.71
CA PRO A 314 -23.30 -8.45 17.09
C PRO A 314 -22.18 -8.76 18.08
N PRO A 315 -22.20 -8.11 19.25
CA PRO A 315 -21.24 -8.40 20.32
C PRO A 315 -21.37 -9.83 20.82
#